data_582c931b87af02ccdc2e890bab30d492
#
_entry.id   582c931b87af02ccdc2e890bab30d492
#
_cell.length_a   1.000
_cell.length_b   1.000
_cell.length_c   1.000
_cell.angle_alpha   90.00
_cell.angle_beta   90.00
_cell.angle_gamma   90.00
#
_symmetry.space_group_name_H-M   'P 1'
#
loop_
_entity.id
_entity.type
_entity.pdbx_description
1 polymer ?
#
loop_
_entity_poly.entity_id
_entity_poly.type
_entity_poly.pdbx_seq_one_letter_code
_entity_poly.pdbx_strand_id
1 'polypeptide(L)'
;ESDRLPYGDMAEMDRAALNRLQLVIRRVRKAYENYQFHVVYYTLYNYCTVDLSALYLDVLKDRLYTSRPKSRERRSAQTAMFIILDTLMRLIAPILTFTAEEVWAALPAEPGRPQSVHMTLFPEAREDWIDRAVGEKWKTLAEVKGEISKAVEKARKDKVVGHSLDCRVEIAAPEKLAGLLEENMDDLRALAIVSQMVLVEGDSLSDPFVSAEFEGLRIGVSRARGEKCSRCWNYSESVGTIADHH
;
A
#
# COMPACT_ATOMS: atom_id res chain seq x y z
N GLU A 1 -8.41 -12.37 19.28
CA GLU A 1 -9.70 -12.13 18.56
C GLU A 1 -10.20 -10.69 18.71
N SER A 2 -10.11 -10.11 19.91
CA SER A 2 -10.64 -8.75 20.20
C SER A 2 -9.97 -7.59 19.43
N ASP A 3 -8.82 -7.83 18.81
CA ASP A 3 -8.01 -6.79 18.17
C ASP A 3 -8.19 -6.74 16.64
N ARG A 4 -8.87 -7.71 16.02
CA ARG A 4 -9.14 -7.72 14.59
C ARG A 4 -10.36 -6.87 14.25
N LEU A 5 -10.25 -6.10 13.18
CA LEU A 5 -11.37 -5.33 12.67
C LEU A 5 -12.21 -6.16 11.68
N PRO A 6 -13.55 -6.02 11.74
CA PRO A 6 -14.42 -6.47 10.66
C PRO A 6 -14.02 -5.78 9.34
N TYR A 7 -14.23 -6.46 8.19
CA TYR A 7 -13.87 -5.93 6.87
C TYR A 7 -14.45 -4.53 6.60
N GLY A 8 -15.71 -4.30 6.94
CA GLY A 8 -16.38 -3.00 6.74
C GLY A 8 -15.78 -1.85 7.56
N ASP A 9 -15.11 -2.17 8.69
CA ASP A 9 -14.49 -1.18 9.56
C ASP A 9 -13.01 -0.91 9.21
N MET A 10 -12.46 -1.65 8.25
CA MET A 10 -11.07 -1.50 7.83
C MET A 10 -10.89 -0.23 6.98
N ALA A 11 -9.67 0.32 6.99
CA ALA A 11 -9.29 1.39 6.08
C ALA A 11 -9.41 0.93 4.62
N GLU A 12 -9.76 1.85 3.72
CA GLU A 12 -10.02 1.48 2.33
C GLU A 12 -8.78 0.90 1.63
N MET A 13 -7.59 1.43 1.92
CA MET A 13 -6.33 0.87 1.44
C MET A 13 -6.18 -0.61 1.79
N ASP A 14 -6.53 -1.00 3.02
CA ASP A 14 -6.44 -2.38 3.47
C ASP A 14 -7.50 -3.26 2.81
N ARG A 15 -8.70 -2.73 2.60
CA ARG A 15 -9.76 -3.42 1.82
C ARG A 15 -9.35 -3.59 0.36
N ALA A 16 -8.69 -2.59 -0.23
CA ALA A 16 -8.15 -2.70 -1.58
C ALA A 16 -7.06 -3.78 -1.70
N ALA A 17 -6.17 -3.88 -0.70
CA ALA A 17 -5.18 -4.96 -0.65
C ALA A 17 -5.84 -6.34 -0.52
N LEU A 18 -6.90 -6.46 0.29
CA LEU A 18 -7.68 -7.69 0.42
C LEU A 18 -8.51 -8.00 -0.82
N ASN A 19 -9.06 -7.00 -1.51
CA ASN A 19 -9.71 -7.16 -2.83
C ASN A 19 -8.71 -7.75 -3.84
N ARG A 20 -7.50 -7.19 -3.91
CA ARG A 20 -6.44 -7.72 -4.77
C ARG A 20 -6.09 -9.17 -4.42
N LEU A 21 -6.04 -9.52 -3.14
CA LEU A 21 -5.81 -10.89 -2.66
C LEU A 21 -6.87 -11.87 -3.20
N GLN A 22 -8.16 -11.48 -3.25
CA GLN A 22 -9.21 -12.35 -3.77
C GLN A 22 -8.97 -12.74 -5.23
N LEU A 23 -8.50 -11.80 -6.05
CA LEU A 23 -8.15 -12.06 -7.45
C LEU A 23 -6.95 -13.01 -7.56
N VAL A 24 -5.97 -12.88 -6.66
CA VAL A 24 -4.82 -13.79 -6.56
C VAL A 24 -5.28 -15.20 -6.20
N ILE A 25 -6.15 -15.35 -5.17
CA ILE A 25 -6.71 -16.65 -4.77
C ILE A 25 -7.37 -17.34 -5.97
N ARG A 26 -8.28 -16.67 -6.68
CA ARG A 26 -8.97 -17.21 -7.85
C ARG A 26 -7.99 -17.70 -8.92
N ARG A 27 -7.01 -16.85 -9.25
CA ARG A 27 -6.03 -17.17 -10.30
C ARG A 27 -5.13 -18.34 -9.92
N VAL A 28 -4.65 -18.37 -8.68
CA VAL A 28 -3.75 -19.43 -8.20
C VAL A 28 -4.50 -20.77 -8.09
N ARG A 29 -5.72 -20.79 -7.54
CA ARG A 29 -6.53 -21.99 -7.48
C ARG A 29 -6.78 -22.59 -8.86
N LYS A 30 -7.23 -21.75 -9.81
CA LYS A 30 -7.46 -22.19 -11.19
C LYS A 30 -6.18 -22.73 -11.84
N ALA A 31 -5.03 -22.13 -11.53
CA ALA A 31 -3.75 -22.59 -12.05
C ALA A 31 -3.35 -23.96 -11.46
N TYR A 32 -3.59 -24.21 -10.18
CA TYR A 32 -3.39 -25.54 -9.58
C TYR A 32 -4.31 -26.60 -10.17
N GLU A 33 -5.60 -26.30 -10.34
CA GLU A 33 -6.59 -27.19 -10.97
C GLU A 33 -6.18 -27.62 -12.38
N ASN A 34 -5.49 -26.74 -13.12
CA ASN A 34 -5.03 -26.98 -14.48
C ASN A 34 -3.54 -27.38 -14.55
N TYR A 35 -2.89 -27.68 -13.42
CA TYR A 35 -1.44 -28.03 -13.36
C TYR A 35 -0.51 -26.97 -13.98
N GLN A 36 -0.93 -25.70 -13.99
CA GLN A 36 -0.15 -24.58 -14.54
C GLN A 36 0.76 -23.96 -13.47
N PHE A 37 1.72 -24.70 -12.96
CA PHE A 37 2.59 -24.28 -11.85
C PHE A 37 3.41 -23.02 -12.15
N HIS A 38 3.76 -22.76 -13.40
CA HIS A 38 4.39 -21.53 -13.81
C HIS A 38 3.48 -20.30 -13.59
N VAL A 39 2.15 -20.44 -13.77
CA VAL A 39 1.18 -19.38 -13.48
C VAL A 39 1.06 -19.16 -11.98
N VAL A 40 1.08 -20.23 -11.17
CA VAL A 40 1.14 -20.14 -9.71
C VAL A 40 2.35 -19.33 -9.28
N TYR A 41 3.54 -19.74 -9.75
CA TYR A 41 4.78 -19.06 -9.42
C TYR A 41 4.76 -17.56 -9.78
N TYR A 42 4.49 -17.22 -11.05
CA TYR A 42 4.49 -15.82 -11.47
C TYR A 42 3.42 -14.98 -10.77
N THR A 43 2.24 -15.55 -10.50
CA THR A 43 1.18 -14.83 -9.81
C THR A 43 1.59 -14.50 -8.39
N LEU A 44 2.11 -15.45 -7.64
CA LEU A 44 2.53 -15.25 -6.25
C LEU A 44 3.79 -14.40 -6.15
N TYR A 45 4.76 -14.60 -7.05
CA TYR A 45 5.98 -13.79 -7.11
C TYR A 45 5.65 -12.31 -7.34
N ASN A 46 4.82 -12.02 -8.37
CA ASN A 46 4.42 -10.63 -8.65
C ASN A 46 3.60 -10.03 -7.51
N TYR A 47 2.69 -10.80 -6.92
CA TYR A 47 1.92 -10.33 -5.77
C TYR A 47 2.84 -9.97 -4.60
N CYS A 48 3.80 -10.82 -4.25
CA CYS A 48 4.72 -10.55 -3.14
C CYS A 48 5.68 -9.39 -3.44
N THR A 49 6.21 -9.28 -4.67
CA THR A 49 7.23 -8.28 -5.00
C THR A 49 6.63 -6.92 -5.37
N VAL A 50 5.57 -6.90 -6.15
CA VAL A 50 4.96 -5.67 -6.67
C VAL A 50 3.83 -5.20 -5.77
N ASP A 51 2.79 -6.02 -5.57
CA ASP A 51 1.60 -5.60 -4.83
C ASP A 51 1.90 -5.42 -3.34
N LEU A 52 2.66 -6.34 -2.72
CA LEU A 52 2.97 -6.26 -1.30
C LEU A 52 4.23 -5.46 -1.00
N SER A 53 5.39 -5.90 -1.48
CA SER A 53 6.67 -5.30 -1.05
C SER A 53 6.86 -3.88 -1.56
N ALA A 54 6.67 -3.63 -2.86
CA ALA A 54 6.92 -2.32 -3.46
C ALA A 54 5.81 -1.29 -3.22
N LEU A 55 4.62 -1.72 -2.81
CA LEU A 55 3.49 -0.83 -2.60
C LEU A 55 2.97 -0.93 -1.17
N TYR A 56 2.24 -1.99 -0.83
CA TYR A 56 1.42 -2.05 0.38
C TYR A 56 2.25 -2.02 1.68
N LEU A 57 3.23 -2.92 1.83
CA LEU A 57 4.02 -3.03 3.06
C LEU A 57 4.92 -1.82 3.31
N ASP A 58 5.37 -1.15 2.26
CA ASP A 58 6.21 0.05 2.40
C ASP A 58 5.41 1.21 3.02
N VAL A 59 4.19 1.41 2.55
CA VAL A 59 3.27 2.43 3.08
C VAL A 59 2.84 2.13 4.51
N LEU A 60 2.65 0.85 4.87
CA LEU A 60 2.22 0.47 6.21
C LEU A 60 3.21 0.79 7.32
N LYS A 61 4.48 1.00 7.01
CA LYS A 61 5.52 1.26 8.03
C LYS A 61 5.15 2.44 8.93
N ASP A 62 4.70 3.55 8.34
CA ASP A 62 4.26 4.71 9.12
C ASP A 62 3.11 4.33 10.07
N ARG A 63 2.05 3.73 9.56
CA ARG A 63 0.88 3.32 10.36
C ARG A 63 1.24 2.34 11.48
N LEU A 64 2.11 1.36 11.21
CA LEU A 64 2.49 0.33 12.18
C LEU A 64 3.40 0.86 13.29
N TYR A 65 4.29 1.80 12.97
CA TYR A 65 5.31 2.27 13.92
C TYR A 65 4.94 3.58 14.62
N THR A 66 4.18 4.46 13.95
CA THR A 66 3.87 5.78 14.50
C THR A 66 2.47 5.90 15.10
N SER A 67 1.49 5.14 14.59
CA SER A 67 0.12 5.19 15.11
C SER A 67 -0.01 4.61 16.53
N ARG A 68 -1.02 5.05 17.25
CA ARG A 68 -1.32 4.55 18.61
C ARG A 68 -1.59 3.03 18.58
N PRO A 69 -1.19 2.27 19.61
CA PRO A 69 -1.31 0.80 19.62
C PRO A 69 -2.72 0.26 19.35
N LYS A 70 -3.75 0.99 19.79
CA LYS A 70 -5.17 0.59 19.63
C LYS A 70 -5.90 1.44 18.58
N SER A 71 -5.20 2.20 17.75
CA SER A 71 -5.86 3.00 16.72
C SER A 71 -6.47 2.09 15.64
N ARG A 72 -7.56 2.58 15.03
CA ARG A 72 -8.26 1.86 13.95
C ARG A 72 -7.30 1.60 12.77
N GLU A 73 -6.50 2.59 12.41
CA GLU A 73 -5.56 2.53 11.28
C GLU A 73 -4.53 1.40 11.47
N ARG A 74 -3.95 1.32 12.68
CA ARG A 74 -2.98 0.27 13.01
C ARG A 74 -3.62 -1.11 13.06
N ARG A 75 -4.80 -1.25 13.68
CA ARG A 75 -5.53 -2.51 13.76
C ARG A 75 -6.02 -2.99 12.39
N SER A 76 -6.45 -2.07 11.54
CA SER A 76 -6.82 -2.36 10.15
C SER A 76 -5.63 -2.98 9.39
N ALA A 77 -4.47 -2.31 9.41
CA ALA A 77 -3.26 -2.79 8.77
C ALA A 77 -2.84 -4.18 9.30
N GLN A 78 -2.82 -4.37 10.63
CA GLN A 78 -2.46 -5.65 11.24
C GLN A 78 -3.44 -6.78 10.86
N THR A 79 -4.74 -6.47 10.80
CA THR A 79 -5.77 -7.44 10.37
C THR A 79 -5.57 -7.85 8.92
N ALA A 80 -5.35 -6.88 8.02
CA ALA A 80 -5.10 -7.18 6.60
C ALA A 80 -3.82 -8.01 6.41
N MET A 81 -2.72 -7.63 7.06
CA MET A 81 -1.45 -8.37 7.01
C MET A 81 -1.62 -9.82 7.47
N PHE A 82 -2.37 -10.03 8.56
CA PHE A 82 -2.64 -11.37 9.07
C PHE A 82 -3.42 -12.22 8.05
N ILE A 83 -4.50 -11.68 7.47
CA ILE A 83 -5.31 -12.36 6.47
C ILE A 83 -4.50 -12.69 5.22
N ILE A 84 -3.66 -11.74 4.77
CA ILE A 84 -2.78 -11.93 3.62
C ILE A 84 -1.78 -13.05 3.91
N LEU A 85 -1.13 -13.03 5.07
CA LEU A 85 -0.11 -14.02 5.43
C LEU A 85 -0.70 -15.43 5.58
N ASP A 86 -1.82 -15.59 6.31
CA ASP A 86 -2.53 -16.85 6.45
C ASP A 86 -2.92 -17.44 5.08
N THR A 87 -3.46 -16.60 4.20
CA THR A 87 -3.86 -16.98 2.85
C THR A 87 -2.65 -17.42 2.00
N LEU A 88 -1.57 -16.63 2.03
CA LEU A 88 -0.36 -16.94 1.28
C LEU A 88 0.26 -18.27 1.71
N MET A 89 0.35 -18.53 3.01
CA MET A 89 0.91 -19.80 3.50
C MET A 89 0.15 -21.01 2.97
N ARG A 90 -1.17 -20.96 2.94
CA ARG A 90 -1.99 -22.03 2.36
C ARG A 90 -1.83 -22.17 0.85
N LEU A 91 -1.66 -21.05 0.13
CA LEU A 91 -1.48 -21.09 -1.33
C LEU A 91 -0.10 -21.61 -1.75
N ILE A 92 0.96 -21.33 -0.99
CA ILE A 92 2.33 -21.72 -1.32
C ILE A 92 2.74 -23.08 -0.76
N ALA A 93 2.01 -23.62 0.22
CA ALA A 93 2.35 -24.85 0.93
C ALA A 93 2.67 -26.06 0.00
N PRO A 94 1.97 -26.28 -1.13
CA PRO A 94 2.30 -27.39 -2.02
C PRO A 94 3.66 -27.25 -2.74
N ILE A 95 4.20 -26.03 -2.84
CA ILE A 95 5.46 -25.76 -3.57
C ILE A 95 6.59 -25.46 -2.57
N LEU A 96 6.34 -24.56 -1.61
CA LEU A 96 7.30 -24.15 -0.58
C LEU A 96 6.95 -24.79 0.76
N THR A 97 6.87 -26.12 0.78
CA THR A 97 6.36 -26.95 1.87
C THR A 97 6.94 -26.59 3.24
N PHE A 98 8.26 -26.55 3.35
CA PHE A 98 8.94 -26.28 4.63
C PHE A 98 8.83 -24.82 5.04
N THR A 99 8.99 -23.88 4.10
CA THR A 99 8.85 -22.46 4.38
C THR A 99 7.44 -22.12 4.86
N ALA A 100 6.41 -22.67 4.21
CA ALA A 100 5.03 -22.44 4.59
C ALA A 100 4.74 -22.99 6.00
N GLU A 101 5.25 -24.17 6.35
CA GLU A 101 5.10 -24.78 7.67
C GLU A 101 5.82 -23.98 8.76
N GLU A 102 7.04 -23.54 8.51
CA GLU A 102 7.82 -22.72 9.44
C GLU A 102 7.12 -21.39 9.75
N VAL A 103 6.64 -20.70 8.72
CA VAL A 103 5.87 -19.46 8.90
C VAL A 103 4.53 -19.71 9.59
N TRP A 104 3.84 -20.82 9.24
CA TRP A 104 2.59 -21.22 9.90
C TRP A 104 2.75 -21.42 11.39
N ALA A 105 3.83 -22.09 11.81
CA ALA A 105 4.15 -22.31 13.21
C ALA A 105 4.46 -21.01 13.98
N ALA A 106 4.95 -19.97 13.28
CA ALA A 106 5.24 -18.66 13.86
C ALA A 106 4.02 -17.72 13.92
N LEU A 107 2.91 -18.07 13.27
CA LEU A 107 1.68 -17.26 13.34
C LEU A 107 1.10 -17.28 14.76
N PRO A 108 0.42 -16.20 15.19
CA PRO A 108 -0.25 -16.15 16.49
C PRO A 108 -1.20 -17.35 16.68
N ALA A 109 -1.15 -17.96 17.85
CA ALA A 109 -2.02 -19.07 18.20
C ALA A 109 -3.50 -18.64 18.16
N GLU A 110 -4.34 -19.47 17.54
CA GLU A 110 -5.79 -19.24 17.47
C GLU A 110 -6.54 -20.52 17.81
N PRO A 111 -7.66 -20.41 18.54
CA PRO A 111 -8.53 -21.58 18.79
C PRO A 111 -8.97 -22.20 17.47
N GLY A 112 -8.80 -23.52 17.35
CA GLY A 112 -9.20 -24.26 16.15
C GLY A 112 -8.25 -24.17 14.95
N ARG A 113 -7.13 -23.44 15.04
CA ARG A 113 -6.12 -23.46 13.97
C ARG A 113 -5.46 -24.84 13.90
N PRO A 114 -5.42 -25.48 12.70
CA PRO A 114 -4.68 -26.73 12.52
C PRO A 114 -3.20 -26.57 12.88
N GLN A 115 -2.62 -27.63 13.46
CA GLN A 115 -1.23 -27.63 13.92
C GLN A 115 -0.24 -27.45 12.75
N SER A 116 -0.59 -27.90 11.55
CA SER A 116 0.21 -27.78 10.33
C SER A 116 -0.61 -27.09 9.24
N VAL A 117 0.06 -26.28 8.39
CA VAL A 117 -0.55 -25.70 7.20
C VAL A 117 -1.07 -26.77 6.24
N HIS A 118 -0.43 -27.93 6.19
CA HIS A 118 -0.81 -29.05 5.33
C HIS A 118 -2.11 -29.75 5.76
N MET A 119 -2.62 -29.44 6.95
CA MET A 119 -3.93 -29.88 7.42
C MET A 119 -5.05 -28.89 7.08
N THR A 120 -4.74 -27.82 6.36
CA THR A 120 -5.71 -26.80 5.94
C THR A 120 -6.20 -27.06 4.52
N LEU A 121 -7.33 -26.44 4.17
CA LEU A 121 -7.81 -26.37 2.79
C LEU A 121 -7.27 -25.12 2.09
N PHE A 122 -7.20 -25.17 0.76
CA PHE A 122 -6.95 -23.97 -0.03
C PHE A 122 -7.97 -22.88 0.31
N PRO A 123 -7.54 -21.63 0.46
CA PRO A 123 -8.45 -20.53 0.71
C PRO A 123 -9.39 -20.33 -0.47
N GLU A 124 -10.65 -20.03 -0.20
CA GLU A 124 -11.63 -19.63 -1.20
C GLU A 124 -11.70 -18.13 -1.30
N ALA A 125 -11.92 -17.63 -2.52
CA ALA A 125 -12.11 -16.20 -2.71
C ALA A 125 -13.46 -15.76 -2.12
N ARG A 126 -13.43 -14.70 -1.35
CA ARG A 126 -14.63 -14.07 -0.80
C ARG A 126 -15.18 -13.09 -1.82
N GLU A 127 -16.30 -13.46 -2.44
CA GLU A 127 -16.95 -12.66 -3.46
C GLU A 127 -17.41 -11.29 -2.95
N ASP A 128 -17.83 -11.25 -1.69
CA ASP A 128 -18.24 -10.04 -0.97
C ASP A 128 -17.09 -9.03 -0.73
N TRP A 129 -15.84 -9.45 -0.95
CA TRP A 129 -14.65 -8.58 -0.85
C TRP A 129 -14.12 -8.14 -2.21
N ILE A 130 -14.76 -8.58 -3.31
CA ILE A 130 -14.39 -8.19 -4.65
C ILE A 130 -15.21 -6.98 -5.06
N ASP A 131 -14.56 -5.82 -5.01
CA ASP A 131 -15.11 -4.55 -5.45
C ASP A 131 -14.29 -4.02 -6.64
N ARG A 132 -14.93 -4.00 -7.81
CA ARG A 132 -14.27 -3.56 -9.04
C ARG A 132 -13.96 -2.06 -9.01
N ALA A 133 -14.84 -1.25 -8.44
CA ALA A 133 -14.63 0.20 -8.39
C ALA A 133 -13.45 0.56 -7.48
N VAL A 134 -13.37 -0.08 -6.30
CA VAL A 134 -12.20 0.04 -5.39
C VAL A 134 -10.94 -0.45 -6.09
N GLY A 135 -10.99 -1.59 -6.80
CA GLY A 135 -9.84 -2.13 -7.51
C GLY A 135 -9.29 -1.18 -8.58
N GLU A 136 -10.15 -0.62 -9.43
CA GLU A 136 -9.75 0.33 -10.48
C GLU A 136 -9.24 1.65 -9.87
N LYS A 137 -9.89 2.17 -8.84
CA LYS A 137 -9.44 3.36 -8.11
C LYS A 137 -8.02 3.20 -7.59
N TRP A 138 -7.76 2.15 -6.83
CA TRP A 138 -6.44 1.93 -6.23
C TRP A 138 -5.36 1.59 -7.25
N LYS A 139 -5.73 0.97 -8.38
CA LYS A 139 -4.85 0.80 -9.52
C LYS A 139 -4.42 2.15 -10.08
N THR A 140 -5.37 3.06 -10.34
CA THR A 140 -5.06 4.42 -10.83
C THR A 140 -4.19 5.20 -9.85
N LEU A 141 -4.49 5.14 -8.54
CA LEU A 141 -3.65 5.79 -7.50
C LEU A 141 -2.22 5.23 -7.49
N ALA A 142 -2.05 3.90 -7.64
CA ALA A 142 -0.74 3.28 -7.73
C ALA A 142 0.04 3.68 -9.00
N GLU A 143 -0.64 3.84 -10.13
CA GLU A 143 -0.05 4.33 -11.38
C GLU A 143 0.41 5.80 -11.23
N VAL A 144 -0.43 6.67 -10.65
CA VAL A 144 -0.06 8.08 -10.35
C VAL A 144 1.11 8.14 -9.36
N LYS A 145 1.12 7.29 -8.32
CA LYS A 145 2.26 7.15 -7.41
C LYS A 145 3.55 6.81 -8.18
N GLY A 146 3.45 5.97 -9.22
CA GLY A 146 4.57 5.66 -10.11
C GLY A 146 5.15 6.93 -10.77
N GLU A 147 4.30 7.80 -11.28
CA GLU A 147 4.72 9.08 -11.88
C GLU A 147 5.33 10.04 -10.84
N ILE A 148 4.73 10.11 -9.65
CA ILE A 148 5.30 10.89 -8.53
C ILE A 148 6.69 10.37 -8.17
N SER A 149 6.89 9.05 -8.14
CA SER A 149 8.20 8.47 -7.85
C SER A 149 9.25 8.84 -8.89
N LYS A 150 8.88 8.88 -10.18
CA LYS A 150 9.77 9.35 -11.27
C LYS A 150 10.15 10.82 -11.08
N ALA A 151 9.19 11.68 -10.71
CA ALA A 151 9.43 13.10 -10.44
C ALA A 151 10.36 13.29 -9.23
N VAL A 152 10.14 12.57 -8.14
CA VAL A 152 11.00 12.58 -6.94
C VAL A 152 12.41 12.11 -7.26
N GLU A 153 12.58 11.06 -8.06
CA GLU A 153 13.90 10.59 -8.48
C GLU A 153 14.63 11.61 -9.38
N LYS A 154 13.92 12.35 -10.26
CA LYS A 154 14.50 13.49 -11.00
C LYS A 154 15.01 14.54 -10.01
N ALA A 155 14.17 14.97 -9.06
CA ALA A 155 14.54 15.97 -8.06
C ALA A 155 15.73 15.54 -7.16
N ARG A 156 15.86 14.25 -6.86
CA ARG A 156 17.02 13.69 -6.14
C ARG A 156 18.30 13.76 -6.96
N LYS A 157 18.24 13.43 -8.26
CA LYS A 157 19.39 13.54 -9.18
C LYS A 157 19.84 15.00 -9.30
N ASP A 158 18.88 15.93 -9.34
CA ASP A 158 19.12 17.36 -9.41
C ASP A 158 19.52 17.97 -8.05
N LYS A 159 19.64 17.14 -6.99
CA LYS A 159 20.00 17.51 -5.61
C LYS A 159 19.05 18.54 -4.95
N VAL A 160 17.83 18.64 -5.42
CA VAL A 160 16.77 19.46 -4.80
C VAL A 160 16.35 18.88 -3.46
N VAL A 161 16.24 17.55 -3.38
CA VAL A 161 15.85 16.79 -2.18
C VAL A 161 16.80 15.61 -1.96
N GLY A 162 16.91 15.13 -0.70
CA GLY A 162 17.73 13.98 -0.35
C GLY A 162 16.90 12.69 -0.20
N HIS A 163 15.74 12.80 0.42
CA HIS A 163 14.86 11.69 0.75
C HIS A 163 13.41 12.00 0.34
N SER A 164 12.58 10.98 0.11
CA SER A 164 11.18 11.20 -0.27
C SER A 164 10.38 11.98 0.80
N LEU A 165 10.65 11.73 2.08
CA LEU A 165 10.04 12.49 3.18
C LEU A 165 10.52 13.95 3.25
N ASP A 166 11.59 14.33 2.56
CA ASP A 166 11.98 15.74 2.44
C ASP A 166 11.13 16.50 1.41
N CYS A 167 10.24 15.80 0.69
CA CYS A 167 9.51 16.34 -0.45
C CYS A 167 8.17 16.97 -0.08
N ARG A 168 7.90 18.12 -0.68
CA ARG A 168 6.61 18.66 -1.01
C ARG A 168 6.35 18.39 -2.49
N VAL A 169 5.25 17.72 -2.79
CA VAL A 169 4.79 17.38 -4.14
C VAL A 169 3.61 18.27 -4.51
N GLU A 170 3.66 18.91 -5.66
CA GLU A 170 2.61 19.74 -6.22
C GLU A 170 2.14 19.11 -7.53
N ILE A 171 0.85 18.78 -7.61
CA ILE A 171 0.28 18.05 -8.74
C ILE A 171 -0.68 18.94 -9.50
N ALA A 172 -0.41 19.18 -10.77
CA ALA A 172 -1.38 19.71 -11.71
C ALA A 172 -1.99 18.54 -12.49
N ALA A 173 -3.24 18.22 -12.20
CA ALA A 173 -3.94 17.08 -12.75
C ALA A 173 -4.91 17.51 -13.86
N PRO A 174 -5.08 16.69 -14.92
CA PRO A 174 -6.14 16.91 -15.90
C PRO A 174 -7.51 16.72 -15.23
N GLU A 175 -8.56 17.38 -15.76
CA GLU A 175 -9.92 17.41 -15.21
C GLU A 175 -10.46 16.02 -14.87
N LYS A 176 -10.21 15.02 -15.74
CA LYS A 176 -10.65 13.63 -15.53
C LYS A 176 -10.03 12.94 -14.32
N LEU A 177 -8.88 13.41 -13.87
CA LEU A 177 -8.12 12.82 -12.77
C LEU A 177 -8.21 13.66 -11.48
N ALA A 178 -8.46 14.96 -11.62
CA ALA A 178 -8.41 15.92 -10.52
C ALA A 178 -9.36 15.52 -9.36
N GLY A 179 -10.62 15.22 -9.64
CA GLY A 179 -11.59 14.83 -8.62
C GLY A 179 -11.18 13.56 -7.87
N LEU A 180 -10.67 12.55 -8.57
CA LEU A 180 -10.16 11.34 -7.93
C LEU A 180 -8.99 11.63 -6.98
N LEU A 181 -8.06 12.47 -7.41
CA LEU A 181 -6.88 12.81 -6.60
C LEU A 181 -7.26 13.69 -5.41
N GLU A 182 -8.19 14.64 -5.58
CA GLU A 182 -8.68 15.50 -4.50
C GLU A 182 -9.32 14.69 -3.38
N GLU A 183 -10.22 13.77 -3.72
CA GLU A 183 -10.90 12.88 -2.77
C GLU A 183 -9.93 11.91 -2.05
N ASN A 184 -8.78 11.59 -2.64
CA ASN A 184 -7.85 10.58 -2.12
C ASN A 184 -6.44 11.15 -1.87
N MET A 185 -6.33 12.45 -1.62
CA MET A 185 -5.03 13.15 -1.50
C MET A 185 -4.18 12.60 -0.35
N ASP A 186 -4.77 12.33 0.80
CA ASP A 186 -4.06 11.78 1.96
C ASP A 186 -3.55 10.36 1.71
N ASP A 187 -4.35 9.53 1.05
CA ASP A 187 -3.97 8.17 0.66
C ASP A 187 -2.83 8.22 -0.37
N LEU A 188 -2.92 9.10 -1.37
CA LEU A 188 -1.88 9.26 -2.39
C LEU A 188 -0.58 9.80 -1.78
N ARG A 189 -0.66 10.75 -0.84
CA ARG A 189 0.50 11.24 -0.08
C ARG A 189 1.17 10.10 0.69
N ALA A 190 0.38 9.28 1.36
CA ALA A 190 0.87 8.10 2.08
C ALA A 190 1.51 7.08 1.12
N LEU A 191 0.87 6.78 -0.03
CA LEU A 191 1.41 5.89 -1.08
C LEU A 191 2.75 6.38 -1.62
N ALA A 192 2.90 7.69 -1.82
CA ALA A 192 4.12 8.28 -2.34
C ALA A 192 5.22 8.44 -1.27
N ILE A 193 4.87 8.27 0.01
CA ILE A 193 5.77 8.42 1.17
C ILE A 193 6.46 9.80 1.14
N VAL A 194 5.65 10.85 0.97
CA VAL A 194 6.11 12.25 0.97
C VAL A 194 5.47 13.01 2.13
N SER A 195 6.15 14.04 2.63
CA SER A 195 5.64 14.82 3.76
C SER A 195 4.44 15.68 3.41
N GLN A 196 4.45 16.29 2.23
CA GLN A 196 3.41 17.21 1.81
C GLN A 196 3.00 16.96 0.35
N MET A 197 1.70 17.08 0.08
CA MET A 197 1.14 16.94 -1.25
C MET A 197 -0.06 17.87 -1.43
N VAL A 198 -0.15 18.54 -2.57
CA VAL A 198 -1.25 19.46 -2.89
C VAL A 198 -1.58 19.42 -4.38
N LEU A 199 -2.84 19.65 -4.72
CA LEU A 199 -3.25 19.96 -6.09
C LEU A 199 -3.01 21.47 -6.35
N VAL A 200 -2.57 21.76 -7.55
CA VAL A 200 -2.30 23.14 -8.01
C VAL A 200 -2.79 23.34 -9.44
N GLU A 201 -2.98 24.59 -9.83
CA GLU A 201 -3.22 24.94 -11.24
C GLU A 201 -1.96 24.70 -12.09
N GLY A 202 -2.15 24.20 -13.32
CA GLY A 202 -1.05 23.76 -14.17
C GLY A 202 0.01 24.81 -14.47
N ASP A 203 -0.39 26.07 -14.54
CA ASP A 203 0.50 27.17 -14.89
C ASP A 203 1.33 27.70 -13.71
N SER A 204 1.05 27.21 -12.49
CA SER A 204 1.80 27.58 -11.28
C SER A 204 3.13 26.83 -11.10
N LEU A 205 3.35 25.74 -11.86
CA LEU A 205 4.54 24.89 -11.72
C LEU A 205 5.71 25.40 -12.57
N SER A 206 6.86 25.59 -11.95
CA SER A 206 8.12 25.90 -12.62
C SER A 206 8.90 24.61 -12.90
N ASP A 207 9.22 24.33 -14.15
CA ASP A 207 9.94 23.12 -14.63
C ASP A 207 9.38 21.79 -14.08
N PRO A 208 8.07 21.49 -14.27
CA PRO A 208 7.48 20.28 -13.76
C PRO A 208 7.98 19.03 -14.50
N PHE A 209 7.96 17.89 -13.81
CA PHE A 209 7.96 16.60 -14.46
C PHE A 209 6.63 16.41 -15.21
N VAL A 210 6.71 16.11 -16.50
CA VAL A 210 5.52 15.85 -17.34
C VAL A 210 5.36 14.33 -17.47
N SER A 211 4.20 13.82 -17.10
CA SER A 211 3.90 12.40 -17.23
C SER A 211 3.78 11.98 -18.70
N ALA A 212 4.36 10.83 -19.04
CA ALA A 212 4.16 10.19 -20.33
C ALA A 212 2.93 9.25 -20.33
N GLU A 213 2.50 8.79 -19.16
CA GLU A 213 1.39 7.84 -19.00
C GLU A 213 0.04 8.55 -18.87
N PHE A 214 0.03 9.74 -18.26
CA PHE A 214 -1.18 10.52 -18.03
C PHE A 214 -1.07 11.88 -18.74
N GLU A 215 -1.76 12.01 -19.87
CA GLU A 215 -1.78 13.27 -20.62
C GLU A 215 -2.27 14.42 -19.74
N GLY A 216 -1.50 15.50 -19.68
CA GLY A 216 -1.80 16.69 -18.88
C GLY A 216 -1.41 16.60 -17.39
N LEU A 217 -0.93 15.46 -16.90
CA LEU A 217 -0.43 15.36 -15.54
C LEU A 217 0.98 15.95 -15.44
N ARG A 218 1.15 16.97 -14.59
CA ARG A 218 2.42 17.63 -14.30
C ARG A 218 2.70 17.59 -12.80
N ILE A 219 3.95 17.36 -12.42
CA ILE A 219 4.35 17.17 -11.03
C ILE A 219 5.55 18.03 -10.72
N GLY A 220 5.39 18.94 -9.76
CA GLY A 220 6.46 19.74 -9.18
C GLY A 220 6.96 19.08 -7.88
N VAL A 221 8.27 19.09 -7.67
CA VAL A 221 8.89 18.58 -6.43
C VAL A 221 9.78 19.65 -5.85
N SER A 222 9.53 20.00 -4.60
CA SER A 222 10.31 20.96 -3.82
C SER A 222 10.59 20.43 -2.42
N ARG A 223 11.38 21.13 -1.62
CA ARG A 223 11.56 20.78 -0.22
C ARG A 223 10.28 21.02 0.58
N ALA A 224 9.96 20.09 1.47
CA ALA A 224 8.85 20.21 2.41
C ALA A 224 9.08 21.37 3.38
N ARG A 225 7.98 22.02 3.78
CA ARG A 225 7.98 23.17 4.70
C ARG A 225 7.88 22.68 6.15
N GLY A 226 8.37 23.50 7.08
CA GLY A 226 8.34 23.24 8.51
C GLY A 226 9.51 22.38 9.00
N GLU A 227 9.39 21.87 10.20
CA GLU A 227 10.40 21.10 10.89
C GLU A 227 10.16 19.58 10.76
N LYS A 228 11.24 18.80 10.86
CA LYS A 228 11.17 17.34 10.79
C LYS A 228 10.69 16.75 12.13
N CYS A 229 9.60 16.00 12.11
CA CYS A 229 9.14 15.27 13.27
C CYS A 229 10.14 14.16 13.66
N SER A 230 10.59 14.13 14.92
CA SER A 230 11.53 13.12 15.42
C SER A 230 10.95 11.70 15.45
N ARG A 231 9.62 11.56 15.44
CA ARG A 231 8.92 10.27 15.52
C ARG A 231 8.64 9.67 14.14
N CYS A 232 7.96 10.41 13.24
CA CYS A 232 7.53 9.89 11.93
C CYS A 232 8.40 10.36 10.77
N TRP A 233 9.31 11.30 11.02
CA TRP A 233 10.24 11.90 10.06
C TRP A 233 9.56 12.73 8.96
N ASN A 234 8.25 12.91 9.01
CA ASN A 234 7.55 13.85 8.13
C ASN A 234 7.88 15.29 8.54
N TYR A 235 7.91 16.18 7.56
CA TYR A 235 8.03 17.62 7.80
C TYR A 235 6.64 18.23 7.94
N SER A 236 6.47 19.06 8.96
CA SER A 236 5.22 19.80 9.20
C SER A 236 5.49 21.13 9.88
N GLU A 237 4.70 22.14 9.53
CA GLU A 237 4.71 23.45 10.20
C GLU A 237 4.19 23.38 11.63
N SER A 238 3.49 22.28 12.00
CA SER A 238 2.99 22.06 13.36
C SER A 238 4.02 21.44 14.32
N VAL A 239 5.16 20.96 13.83
CA VAL A 239 6.21 20.40 14.68
C VAL A 239 6.81 21.50 15.56
N GLY A 240 6.91 21.23 16.87
CA GLY A 240 7.41 22.21 17.86
C GLY A 240 6.41 23.29 18.28
N THR A 241 5.19 23.32 17.72
CA THR A 241 4.16 24.30 18.11
C THR A 241 3.28 23.84 19.27
N ILE A 242 3.29 22.56 19.61
CA ILE A 242 2.52 21.95 20.70
C ILE A 242 3.46 21.74 21.87
N ALA A 243 3.18 22.39 23.02
CA ALA A 243 4.08 22.44 24.19
C ALA A 243 4.48 21.04 24.74
N ASP A 244 3.61 20.05 24.62
CA ASP A 244 3.83 18.69 25.15
C ASP A 244 4.43 17.72 24.10
N HIS A 245 4.71 18.19 22.88
CA HIS A 245 5.24 17.37 21.77
C HIS A 245 6.34 18.13 21.02
N HIS A 246 7.56 17.81 21.36
CA HIS A 246 8.76 18.37 20.72
C HIS A 246 9.24 17.50 19.54
#